data_74b278d618454dda3770435200df5638
#
_entry.id   74b278d618454dda3770435200df5638
#
_cell.length_a   1.000
_cell.length_b   1.000
_cell.length_c   1.000
_cell.angle_alpha   90.00
_cell.angle_beta   90.00
_cell.angle_gamma   90.00
#
_symmetry.space_group_name_H-M   'P 1'
#
loop_
_entity.id
_entity.type
_entity.pdbx_description
1 polymer ?
#
loop_
_entity_poly.entity_id
_entity_poly.type
_entity_poly.pdbx_seq_one_letter_code
_entity_poly.pdbx_strand_id
1 'polypeptide(L)'
;MDAKTRIEQSLAQAIGLTQGLGGPPLLTAAMRSAVFPGGARIRPRLCLAVARACAEDNPALSTGAASSIELLHCASLVHDDLPCFDDAATRRGRPSIHKAYGERIAILAGDALIVLAFQALARAAESATTRLGKLVLIIARAVGAPHGIAAGQAWECEQQIALAPYQRAKTGSLFAAATAAGACACGYDGDAWCLLGERLGEAYQIADDIRDVVSSEQELGKPTGRDQALGRPNAVHRLGIASAIGRLEELVRLAIDAIPACPGEDDLRTHILAEAGRLLPRQLARPAA
;
A
#
# COMPACT_ATOMS: atom_id res chain seq x y z
N MET A 1 10.94 10.25 16.98
CA MET A 1 11.33 9.77 15.63
C MET A 1 10.13 9.95 14.73
N ASP A 2 10.29 10.50 13.54
CA ASP A 2 9.20 10.65 12.58
C ASP A 2 8.78 9.32 11.94
N ALA A 3 7.56 9.26 11.40
CA ALA A 3 6.98 8.02 10.87
C ALA A 3 7.80 7.43 9.72
N LYS A 4 8.39 8.27 8.85
CA LYS A 4 9.18 7.82 7.71
C LYS A 4 10.44 7.11 8.20
N THR A 5 11.16 7.71 9.11
CA THR A 5 12.37 7.14 9.71
C THR A 5 12.07 5.82 10.42
N ARG A 6 10.96 5.73 11.18
CA ARG A 6 10.52 4.48 11.82
C ARG A 6 10.31 3.36 10.80
N ILE A 7 9.60 3.65 9.72
CA ILE A 7 9.31 2.69 8.66
C ILE A 7 10.60 2.22 7.97
N GLU A 8 11.45 3.16 7.52
CA GLU A 8 12.68 2.82 6.79
C GLU A 8 13.65 2.00 7.66
N GLN A 9 13.79 2.32 8.94
CA GLN A 9 14.64 1.55 9.87
C GLN A 9 14.08 0.15 10.10
N SER A 10 12.76 0.01 10.30
CA SER A 10 12.14 -1.29 10.51
C SER A 10 12.25 -2.18 9.27
N LEU A 11 12.03 -1.62 8.07
CA LEU A 11 12.22 -2.33 6.81
C LEU A 11 13.69 -2.74 6.61
N ALA A 12 14.63 -1.85 6.91
CA ALA A 12 16.06 -2.15 6.82
C ALA A 12 16.48 -3.27 7.79
N GLN A 13 15.93 -3.26 8.99
CA GLN A 13 16.15 -4.31 9.98
C GLN A 13 15.57 -5.66 9.50
N ALA A 14 14.33 -5.67 8.99
CA ALA A 14 13.70 -6.88 8.48
C ALA A 14 14.51 -7.50 7.32
N ILE A 15 14.90 -6.68 6.33
CA ILE A 15 15.77 -7.13 5.23
C ILE A 15 17.14 -7.57 5.73
N GLY A 16 17.72 -6.88 6.73
CA GLY A 16 19.00 -7.23 7.33
C GLY A 16 19.02 -8.64 7.95
N LEU A 17 17.89 -9.09 8.49
CA LEU A 17 17.76 -10.45 9.04
C LEU A 17 17.85 -11.55 7.96
N THR A 18 17.60 -11.23 6.71
CA THR A 18 17.74 -12.17 5.57
C THR A 18 19.20 -12.31 5.10
N GLN A 19 20.10 -11.44 5.57
CA GLN A 19 21.54 -11.45 5.25
C GLN A 19 22.34 -12.41 6.15
N GLY A 20 21.68 -13.24 6.94
CA GLY A 20 22.32 -14.19 7.85
C GLY A 20 23.24 -15.18 7.14
N LEU A 21 24.16 -15.79 7.92
CA LEU A 21 25.15 -16.75 7.45
C LEU A 21 24.51 -17.88 6.63
N GLY A 22 24.88 -18.00 5.35
CA GLY A 22 24.48 -19.11 4.48
C GLY A 22 23.23 -18.88 3.62
N GLY A 23 22.62 -17.70 3.67
CA GLY A 23 21.49 -17.36 2.75
C GLY A 23 21.95 -17.10 1.31
N PRO A 24 21.10 -17.30 0.27
CA PRO A 24 21.44 -17.04 -1.10
C PRO A 24 21.56 -15.52 -1.36
N PRO A 25 22.79 -15.02 -1.69
CA PRO A 25 23.03 -13.57 -1.73
C PRO A 25 22.22 -12.86 -2.83
N LEU A 26 21.96 -13.53 -3.95
CA LEU A 26 21.18 -12.97 -5.05
C LEU A 26 19.73 -12.73 -4.67
N LEU A 27 19.11 -13.64 -3.90
CA LEU A 27 17.75 -13.47 -3.38
C LEU A 27 17.68 -12.28 -2.44
N THR A 28 18.60 -12.16 -1.50
CA THR A 28 18.65 -11.04 -0.56
C THR A 28 18.86 -9.70 -1.28
N ALA A 29 19.73 -9.67 -2.30
CA ALA A 29 19.93 -8.47 -3.12
C ALA A 29 18.65 -8.07 -3.87
N ALA A 30 17.91 -9.04 -4.43
CA ALA A 30 16.64 -8.80 -5.12
C ALA A 30 15.56 -8.28 -4.15
N MET A 31 15.39 -8.90 -2.98
CA MET A 31 14.47 -8.44 -1.93
C MET A 31 14.80 -7.00 -1.49
N ARG A 32 16.09 -6.70 -1.28
CA ARG A 32 16.52 -5.34 -0.94
C ARG A 32 16.20 -4.34 -2.04
N SER A 33 16.43 -4.71 -3.29
CA SER A 33 16.12 -3.87 -4.47
C SER A 33 14.63 -3.63 -4.66
N ALA A 34 13.77 -4.59 -4.29
CA ALA A 34 12.32 -4.45 -4.31
C ALA A 34 11.82 -3.44 -3.25
N VAL A 35 12.48 -3.38 -2.10
CA VAL A 35 12.07 -2.53 -0.97
C VAL A 35 12.74 -1.15 -1.05
N PHE A 36 14.00 -1.06 -1.50
CA PHE A 36 14.80 0.18 -1.52
C PHE A 36 15.35 0.54 -2.91
N PRO A 37 15.33 1.84 -3.29
CA PRO A 37 14.66 2.95 -2.59
C PRO A 37 13.16 2.76 -2.63
N GLY A 38 12.50 3.14 -1.54
CA GLY A 38 11.04 3.04 -1.45
C GLY A 38 10.32 4.12 -2.24
N GLY A 39 8.99 3.93 -2.37
CA GLY A 39 8.06 4.95 -2.84
C GLY A 39 7.62 5.91 -1.71
N ALA A 40 6.43 6.48 -1.86
CA ALA A 40 5.87 7.44 -0.91
C ALA A 40 5.51 6.85 0.48
N ARG A 41 5.56 5.52 0.64
CA ARG A 41 5.23 4.82 1.90
C ARG A 41 3.85 5.22 2.47
N ILE A 42 2.86 5.39 1.62
CA ILE A 42 1.54 5.93 2.01
C ILE A 42 0.86 5.00 3.02
N ARG A 43 0.75 3.71 2.69
CA ARG A 43 0.05 2.72 3.53
C ARG A 43 0.68 2.56 4.92
N PRO A 44 2.00 2.35 5.07
CA PRO A 44 2.60 2.25 6.39
C PRO A 44 2.54 3.57 7.18
N ARG A 45 2.60 4.74 6.51
CA ARG A 45 2.42 6.04 7.16
C ARG A 45 0.99 6.22 7.67
N LEU A 46 -0.01 5.79 6.90
CA LEU A 46 -1.41 5.78 7.33
C LEU A 46 -1.63 4.86 8.54
N CYS A 47 -1.04 3.66 8.54
CA CYS A 47 -1.09 2.74 9.67
C CYS A 47 -0.55 3.40 10.95
N LEU A 48 0.62 4.05 10.87
CA LEU A 48 1.20 4.76 12.01
C LEU A 48 0.42 6.02 12.42
N ALA A 49 -0.23 6.71 11.47
CA ALA A 49 -1.09 7.86 11.77
C ALA A 49 -2.33 7.43 12.57
N VAL A 50 -2.97 6.32 12.16
CA VAL A 50 -4.10 5.74 12.91
C VAL A 50 -3.64 5.24 14.28
N ALA A 51 -2.52 4.53 14.37
CA ALA A 51 -1.99 4.09 15.66
C ALA A 51 -1.77 5.28 16.63
N ARG A 52 -1.20 6.38 16.12
CA ARG A 52 -1.03 7.61 16.92
C ARG A 52 -2.37 8.18 17.37
N ALA A 53 -3.37 8.24 16.49
CA ALA A 53 -4.70 8.73 16.84
C ALA A 53 -5.39 7.86 17.90
N CYS A 54 -5.08 6.57 17.92
CA CYS A 54 -5.52 5.60 18.93
C CYS A 54 -4.66 5.60 20.21
N ALA A 55 -3.88 6.66 20.48
CA ALA A 55 -2.99 6.75 21.64
C ALA A 55 -2.00 5.55 21.71
N GLU A 56 -1.16 5.43 20.69
CA GLU A 56 -0.18 4.34 20.49
C GLU A 56 0.52 3.92 21.79
N ASP A 57 0.20 2.74 22.30
CA ASP A 57 0.77 2.17 23.52
C ASP A 57 1.94 1.20 23.28
N ASN A 58 2.07 0.69 22.06
CA ASN A 58 3.14 -0.22 21.66
C ASN A 58 3.74 0.18 20.30
N PRO A 59 4.75 1.09 20.29
CA PRO A 59 5.38 1.54 19.06
C PRO A 59 6.08 0.44 18.25
N ALA A 60 6.54 -0.63 18.89
CA ALA A 60 7.14 -1.76 18.20
C ALA A 60 6.09 -2.50 17.36
N LEU A 61 4.93 -2.78 17.95
CA LEU A 61 3.84 -3.50 17.30
C LEU A 61 3.25 -2.72 16.11
N SER A 62 2.95 -1.43 16.31
CA SER A 62 2.42 -0.59 15.23
C SER A 62 3.43 -0.42 14.09
N THR A 63 4.72 -0.31 14.40
CA THR A 63 5.78 -0.26 13.39
C THR A 63 5.91 -1.58 12.64
N GLY A 64 5.81 -2.72 13.34
CA GLY A 64 5.81 -4.05 12.74
C GLY A 64 4.63 -4.26 11.80
N ALA A 65 3.43 -3.85 12.21
CA ALA A 65 2.23 -3.88 11.36
C ALA A 65 2.40 -3.01 10.10
N ALA A 66 2.88 -1.78 10.26
CA ALA A 66 3.15 -0.87 9.15
C ALA A 66 4.19 -1.44 8.17
N SER A 67 5.27 -2.03 8.68
CA SER A 67 6.32 -2.64 7.87
C SER A 67 5.86 -3.91 7.17
N SER A 68 5.05 -4.73 7.83
CA SER A 68 4.41 -5.91 7.23
C SER A 68 3.57 -5.53 6.01
N ILE A 69 2.73 -4.50 6.12
CA ILE A 69 1.91 -3.97 5.03
C ILE A 69 2.78 -3.50 3.86
N GLU A 70 3.88 -2.80 4.13
CA GLU A 70 4.77 -2.32 3.07
C GLU A 70 5.53 -3.46 2.39
N LEU A 71 6.00 -4.47 3.12
CA LEU A 71 6.65 -5.65 2.56
C LEU A 71 5.72 -6.42 1.63
N LEU A 72 4.45 -6.60 2.01
CA LEU A 72 3.43 -7.22 1.19
C LEU A 72 3.10 -6.39 -0.06
N HIS A 73 3.06 -5.06 0.07
CA HIS A 73 2.94 -4.18 -1.09
C HIS A 73 4.15 -4.32 -2.03
N CYS A 74 5.36 -4.37 -1.51
CA CYS A 74 6.55 -4.57 -2.34
C CYS A 74 6.53 -5.93 -3.03
N ALA A 75 6.11 -7.00 -2.34
CA ALA A 75 5.93 -8.33 -2.92
C ALA A 75 4.95 -8.31 -4.09
N SER A 76 3.78 -7.67 -3.91
CA SER A 76 2.77 -7.56 -4.96
C SER A 76 3.29 -6.83 -6.19
N LEU A 77 4.11 -5.78 -6.03
CA LEU A 77 4.72 -5.07 -7.15
C LEU A 77 5.77 -5.91 -7.89
N VAL A 78 6.54 -6.73 -7.17
CA VAL A 78 7.51 -7.65 -7.79
C VAL A 78 6.80 -8.68 -8.67
N HIS A 79 5.69 -9.25 -8.21
CA HIS A 79 4.90 -10.20 -8.97
C HIS A 79 4.15 -9.52 -10.13
N ASP A 80 3.57 -8.33 -9.90
CA ASP A 80 2.86 -7.56 -10.91
C ASP A 80 3.76 -7.20 -12.11
N ASP A 81 5.05 -6.94 -11.87
CA ASP A 81 6.02 -6.62 -12.91
C ASP A 81 6.45 -7.81 -13.79
N LEU A 82 6.13 -9.06 -13.42
CA LEU A 82 6.54 -10.25 -14.16
C LEU A 82 6.00 -10.27 -15.60
N PRO A 83 6.66 -10.97 -16.55
CA PRO A 83 6.21 -11.07 -17.95
C PRO A 83 4.81 -11.67 -18.12
N CYS A 84 4.37 -12.53 -17.19
CA CYS A 84 3.02 -13.12 -17.21
C CYS A 84 1.91 -12.15 -16.73
N PHE A 85 2.27 -10.97 -16.23
CA PHE A 85 1.37 -9.90 -15.82
C PHE A 85 1.67 -8.63 -16.62
N ASP A 86 2.29 -7.62 -16.01
CA ASP A 86 2.52 -6.32 -16.65
C ASP A 86 3.74 -6.29 -17.60
N ASP A 87 4.67 -7.25 -17.52
CA ASP A 87 5.99 -7.23 -18.18
C ASP A 87 6.67 -5.86 -18.08
N ALA A 88 6.60 -5.26 -16.88
CA ALA A 88 7.12 -3.93 -16.68
C ALA A 88 8.65 -3.92 -16.70
N ALA A 89 9.25 -3.19 -17.64
CA ALA A 89 10.70 -3.08 -17.72
C ALA A 89 11.31 -2.31 -16.54
N THR A 90 10.56 -1.34 -16.01
CA THR A 90 11.03 -0.45 -14.94
C THR A 90 9.97 -0.27 -13.86
N ARG A 91 10.44 -0.11 -12.62
CA ARG A 91 9.64 0.27 -11.45
C ARG A 91 10.35 1.37 -10.67
N ARG A 92 9.67 2.49 -10.41
CA ARG A 92 10.24 3.64 -9.67
C ARG A 92 11.56 4.14 -10.28
N GLY A 93 11.64 4.19 -11.61
CA GLY A 93 12.81 4.67 -12.35
C GLY A 93 14.02 3.71 -12.37
N ARG A 94 13.85 2.45 -11.93
CA ARG A 94 14.88 1.39 -11.96
C ARG A 94 14.38 0.17 -12.71
N PRO A 95 15.29 -0.69 -13.22
CA PRO A 95 14.87 -1.99 -13.77
C PRO A 95 14.01 -2.74 -12.74
N SER A 96 12.90 -3.33 -13.20
CA SER A 96 12.08 -4.23 -12.39
C SER A 96 12.90 -5.45 -11.93
N ILE A 97 12.43 -6.13 -10.90
CA ILE A 97 13.21 -7.22 -10.28
C ILE A 97 13.48 -8.34 -11.31
N HIS A 98 12.51 -8.69 -12.15
CA HIS A 98 12.73 -9.73 -13.17
C HIS A 98 13.71 -9.31 -14.26
N LYS A 99 13.78 -8.02 -14.62
CA LYS A 99 14.78 -7.50 -15.56
C LYS A 99 16.18 -7.44 -14.94
N ALA A 100 16.30 -7.12 -13.65
CA ALA A 100 17.59 -7.00 -12.96
C ALA A 100 18.17 -8.33 -12.50
N TYR A 101 17.34 -9.29 -12.08
CA TYR A 101 17.76 -10.53 -11.40
C TYR A 101 17.24 -11.81 -12.09
N GLY A 102 16.41 -11.67 -13.12
CA GLY A 102 15.75 -12.80 -13.79
C GLY A 102 14.43 -13.21 -13.11
N GLU A 103 13.54 -13.84 -13.89
CA GLU A 103 12.18 -14.20 -13.45
C GLU A 103 12.16 -15.13 -12.23
N ARG A 104 13.04 -16.16 -12.23
CA ARG A 104 13.10 -17.11 -11.09
C ARG A 104 13.39 -16.43 -9.77
N ILE A 105 14.33 -15.48 -9.76
CA ILE A 105 14.68 -14.73 -8.55
C ILE A 105 13.57 -13.72 -8.20
N ALA A 106 12.90 -13.14 -9.19
CA ALA A 106 11.78 -12.24 -8.94
C ALA A 106 10.62 -12.97 -8.25
N ILE A 107 10.22 -14.15 -8.73
CA ILE A 107 9.19 -14.97 -8.08
C ILE A 107 9.58 -15.26 -6.62
N LEU A 108 10.79 -15.81 -6.43
CA LEU A 108 11.28 -16.14 -5.08
C LEU A 108 11.43 -14.92 -4.17
N ALA A 109 11.78 -13.75 -4.71
CA ALA A 109 11.88 -12.52 -3.94
C ALA A 109 10.50 -12.04 -3.46
N GLY A 110 9.47 -12.14 -4.31
CA GLY A 110 8.09 -11.84 -3.92
C GLY A 110 7.61 -12.79 -2.84
N ASP A 111 7.80 -14.10 -3.00
CA ASP A 111 7.42 -15.11 -2.01
C ASP A 111 8.13 -14.89 -0.66
N ALA A 112 9.45 -14.63 -0.71
CA ALA A 112 10.23 -14.39 0.49
C ALA A 112 9.83 -13.09 1.20
N LEU A 113 9.44 -12.04 0.47
CA LEU A 113 8.91 -10.81 1.05
C LEU A 113 7.56 -11.03 1.75
N ILE A 114 6.70 -11.89 1.20
CA ILE A 114 5.43 -12.28 1.86
C ILE A 114 5.71 -12.94 3.22
N VAL A 115 6.60 -13.92 3.24
CA VAL A 115 6.98 -14.60 4.49
C VAL A 115 7.62 -13.64 5.48
N LEU A 116 8.54 -12.79 5.00
CA LEU A 116 9.24 -11.79 5.82
C LEU A 116 8.26 -10.80 6.46
N ALA A 117 7.18 -10.43 5.79
CA ALA A 117 6.15 -9.54 6.32
C ALA A 117 5.51 -10.12 7.59
N PHE A 118 5.13 -11.40 7.57
CA PHE A 118 4.57 -12.06 8.74
C PHE A 118 5.62 -12.31 9.83
N GLN A 119 6.88 -12.58 9.46
CA GLN A 119 7.97 -12.69 10.44
C GLN A 119 8.23 -11.35 11.15
N ALA A 120 8.22 -10.24 10.42
CA ALA A 120 8.39 -8.91 11.00
C ALA A 120 7.26 -8.56 11.98
N LEU A 121 6.02 -8.88 11.62
CA LEU A 121 4.86 -8.70 12.49
C LEU A 121 4.95 -9.56 13.75
N ALA A 122 5.28 -10.85 13.61
CA ALA A 122 5.38 -11.77 14.74
C ALA A 122 6.45 -11.33 15.74
N ARG A 123 7.63 -10.91 15.28
CA ARG A 123 8.71 -10.36 16.13
C ARG A 123 8.27 -9.09 16.85
N ALA A 124 7.58 -8.18 16.16
CA ALA A 124 7.09 -6.96 16.77
C ALA A 124 6.01 -7.20 17.84
N ALA A 125 5.33 -8.34 17.78
CA ALA A 125 4.27 -8.71 18.70
C ALA A 125 4.76 -9.49 19.95
N GLU A 126 6.06 -9.72 20.14
CA GLU A 126 6.58 -10.49 21.27
C GLU A 126 6.11 -9.95 22.64
N SER A 127 5.98 -8.62 22.77
CA SER A 127 5.47 -7.97 23.98
C SER A 127 3.94 -7.81 24.03
N ALA A 128 3.22 -8.17 22.97
CA ALA A 128 1.77 -7.98 22.84
C ALA A 128 1.10 -9.14 22.06
N THR A 129 1.41 -10.36 22.44
CA THR A 129 0.99 -11.60 21.76
C THR A 129 -0.53 -11.74 21.60
N THR A 130 -1.30 -11.16 22.52
CA THR A 130 -2.78 -11.18 22.47
C THR A 130 -3.37 -10.43 21.26
N ARG A 131 -2.62 -9.48 20.67
CA ARG A 131 -3.04 -8.71 19.49
C ARG A 131 -2.59 -9.37 18.18
N LEU A 132 -1.59 -10.26 18.23
CA LEU A 132 -0.98 -10.86 17.04
C LEU A 132 -1.98 -11.59 16.15
N GLY A 133 -2.84 -12.42 16.73
CA GLY A 133 -3.81 -13.22 15.97
C GLY A 133 -4.77 -12.36 15.13
N LYS A 134 -5.27 -11.27 15.71
CA LYS A 134 -6.13 -10.30 14.99
C LYS A 134 -5.37 -9.57 13.88
N LEU A 135 -4.15 -9.10 14.16
CA LEU A 135 -3.31 -8.43 13.17
C LEU A 135 -2.97 -9.33 11.98
N VAL A 136 -2.63 -10.60 12.25
CA VAL A 136 -2.37 -11.60 11.19
C VAL A 136 -3.61 -11.77 10.31
N LEU A 137 -4.82 -11.88 10.90
CA LEU A 137 -6.06 -12.03 10.13
C LEU A 137 -6.39 -10.79 9.30
N ILE A 138 -6.25 -9.58 9.86
CA ILE A 138 -6.46 -8.32 9.13
C ILE A 138 -5.55 -8.26 7.90
N ILE A 139 -4.25 -8.50 8.09
CA ILE A 139 -3.25 -8.40 7.02
C ILE A 139 -3.41 -9.54 6.00
N ALA A 140 -3.64 -10.77 6.45
CA ALA A 140 -3.82 -11.92 5.57
C ALA A 140 -5.06 -11.78 4.66
N ARG A 141 -6.18 -11.29 5.19
CA ARG A 141 -7.41 -11.00 4.41
C ARG A 141 -7.15 -9.96 3.32
N ALA A 142 -6.32 -8.96 3.59
CA ALA A 142 -6.01 -7.91 2.62
C ALA A 142 -5.08 -8.35 1.51
N VAL A 143 -4.40 -9.49 1.66
CA VAL A 143 -3.46 -10.00 0.65
C VAL A 143 -3.99 -11.24 -0.06
N GLY A 144 -4.71 -12.11 0.65
CA GLY A 144 -5.19 -13.39 0.13
C GLY A 144 -6.49 -13.30 -0.67
N ALA A 145 -7.14 -14.45 -0.82
CA ALA A 145 -8.48 -14.56 -1.39
C ALA A 145 -9.54 -14.57 -0.27
N PRO A 146 -10.79 -14.17 -0.56
CA PRO A 146 -11.33 -13.76 -1.87
C PRO A 146 -11.25 -12.26 -2.16
N HIS A 147 -10.76 -11.41 -1.26
CA HIS A 147 -10.91 -9.95 -1.35
C HIS A 147 -9.60 -9.15 -1.27
N GLY A 148 -8.45 -9.84 -1.12
CA GLY A 148 -7.13 -9.20 -1.01
C GLY A 148 -6.45 -8.99 -2.38
N ILE A 149 -5.21 -8.52 -2.34
CA ILE A 149 -4.42 -8.17 -3.54
C ILE A 149 -4.31 -9.35 -4.52
N ALA A 150 -4.12 -10.58 -4.04
CA ALA A 150 -4.04 -11.76 -4.89
C ALA A 150 -5.34 -11.99 -5.69
N ALA A 151 -6.50 -11.80 -5.04
CA ALA A 151 -7.79 -11.83 -5.73
C ALA A 151 -7.93 -10.65 -6.71
N GLY A 152 -7.44 -9.46 -6.32
CA GLY A 152 -7.39 -8.29 -7.20
C GLY A 152 -6.58 -8.56 -8.46
N GLN A 153 -5.44 -9.21 -8.35
CA GLN A 153 -4.61 -9.61 -9.48
C GLN A 153 -5.29 -10.69 -10.33
N ALA A 154 -5.95 -11.66 -9.70
CA ALA A 154 -6.67 -12.72 -10.41
C ALA A 154 -7.86 -12.18 -11.23
N TRP A 155 -8.53 -11.10 -10.80
CA TRP A 155 -9.57 -10.45 -11.59
C TRP A 155 -9.10 -9.99 -12.97
N GLU A 156 -7.81 -9.69 -13.15
CA GLU A 156 -7.24 -9.33 -14.46
C GLU A 156 -7.14 -10.52 -15.42
N CYS A 157 -7.22 -11.73 -14.91
CA CYS A 157 -7.23 -12.96 -15.70
C CYS A 157 -8.64 -13.44 -16.07
N GLU A 158 -9.70 -12.80 -15.55
CA GLU A 158 -11.08 -13.16 -15.83
C GLU A 158 -11.55 -12.56 -17.15
N GLN A 159 -12.45 -13.28 -17.85
CA GLN A 159 -13.03 -12.81 -19.12
C GLN A 159 -13.88 -11.54 -18.95
N GLN A 160 -14.48 -11.36 -17.78
CA GLN A 160 -15.27 -10.19 -17.43
C GLN A 160 -14.82 -9.65 -16.08
N ILE A 161 -14.24 -8.46 -16.07
CA ILE A 161 -13.77 -7.82 -14.86
C ILE A 161 -14.94 -7.08 -14.19
N ALA A 162 -15.32 -7.54 -13.00
CA ALA A 162 -16.25 -6.80 -12.15
C ALA A 162 -15.49 -5.64 -11.49
N LEU A 163 -15.65 -4.41 -12.00
CA LEU A 163 -14.81 -3.25 -11.68
C LEU A 163 -14.73 -2.94 -10.19
N ALA A 164 -15.86 -2.87 -9.48
CA ALA A 164 -15.87 -2.49 -8.07
C ALA A 164 -15.20 -3.54 -7.16
N PRO A 165 -15.45 -4.87 -7.30
CA PRO A 165 -14.68 -5.89 -6.61
C PRO A 165 -13.18 -5.85 -6.94
N TYR A 166 -12.81 -5.67 -8.21
CA TYR A 166 -11.43 -5.59 -8.66
C TYR A 166 -10.68 -4.44 -7.98
N GLN A 167 -11.18 -3.20 -8.08
CA GLN A 167 -10.54 -2.03 -7.50
C GLN A 167 -10.42 -2.13 -5.97
N ARG A 168 -11.48 -2.64 -5.33
CA ARG A 168 -11.50 -2.87 -3.90
C ARG A 168 -10.44 -3.88 -3.47
N ALA A 169 -10.31 -5.00 -4.19
CA ALA A 169 -9.33 -6.02 -3.91
C ALA A 169 -7.90 -5.57 -4.22
N LYS A 170 -7.64 -5.02 -5.42
CA LYS A 170 -6.28 -4.67 -5.86
C LYS A 170 -5.69 -3.49 -5.09
N THR A 171 -6.49 -2.47 -4.77
CA THR A 171 -6.02 -1.23 -4.14
C THR A 171 -6.62 -1.01 -2.75
N GLY A 172 -7.94 -1.11 -2.60
CA GLY A 172 -8.66 -0.78 -1.37
C GLY A 172 -8.30 -1.68 -0.19
N SER A 173 -8.10 -2.98 -0.43
CA SER A 173 -7.87 -3.98 0.64
C SER A 173 -6.67 -3.64 1.54
N LEU A 174 -5.56 -3.23 0.95
CA LEU A 174 -4.35 -2.94 1.71
C LEU A 174 -4.41 -1.55 2.40
N PHE A 175 -5.22 -0.62 1.89
CA PHE A 175 -5.53 0.62 2.60
C PHE A 175 -6.44 0.36 3.81
N ALA A 176 -7.47 -0.48 3.65
CA ALA A 176 -8.32 -0.94 4.75
C ALA A 176 -7.50 -1.66 5.84
N ALA A 177 -6.58 -2.54 5.42
CA ALA A 177 -5.68 -3.20 6.37
C ALA A 177 -4.76 -2.20 7.09
N ALA A 178 -4.31 -1.14 6.43
CA ALA A 178 -3.42 -0.15 7.05
C ALA A 178 -4.13 0.59 8.20
N THR A 179 -5.38 1.00 8.02
CA THR A 179 -6.17 1.65 9.07
C THR A 179 -6.57 0.67 10.17
N ALA A 180 -7.07 -0.51 9.78
CA ALA A 180 -7.47 -1.55 10.73
C ALA A 180 -6.31 -2.07 11.58
N ALA A 181 -5.13 -2.31 10.97
CA ALA A 181 -3.96 -2.79 11.70
C ALA A 181 -3.37 -1.71 12.61
N GLY A 182 -3.38 -0.43 12.20
CA GLY A 182 -2.98 0.68 13.07
C GLY A 182 -3.81 0.75 14.35
N ALA A 183 -5.12 0.68 14.23
CA ALA A 183 -6.04 0.66 15.37
C ALA A 183 -5.92 -0.62 16.22
N CYS A 184 -5.85 -1.79 15.57
CA CYS A 184 -5.71 -3.07 16.24
C CYS A 184 -4.39 -3.17 17.02
N ALA A 185 -3.31 -2.58 16.51
CA ALA A 185 -2.02 -2.50 17.22
C ALA A 185 -2.11 -1.73 18.53
N CYS A 186 -3.10 -0.85 18.69
CA CYS A 186 -3.39 -0.08 19.91
C CYS A 186 -4.54 -0.65 20.73
N GLY A 187 -5.03 -1.86 20.39
CA GLY A 187 -6.11 -2.53 21.15
C GLY A 187 -7.54 -2.12 20.76
N TYR A 188 -7.71 -1.29 19.74
CA TYR A 188 -9.02 -0.95 19.20
C TYR A 188 -9.57 -2.04 18.28
N ASP A 189 -10.87 -2.00 18.04
CA ASP A 189 -11.49 -2.87 17.04
C ASP A 189 -11.09 -2.41 15.61
N GLY A 190 -10.29 -3.23 14.91
CA GLY A 190 -9.82 -2.92 13.56
C GLY A 190 -10.94 -2.84 12.53
N ASP A 191 -12.00 -3.64 12.67
CA ASP A 191 -13.10 -3.68 11.69
C ASP A 191 -13.80 -2.33 11.57
N ALA A 192 -13.91 -1.58 12.66
CA ALA A 192 -14.48 -0.23 12.65
C ALA A 192 -13.68 0.78 11.79
N TRP A 193 -12.40 0.49 11.52
CA TRP A 193 -11.49 1.36 10.77
C TRP A 193 -11.37 1.00 9.29
N CYS A 194 -11.97 -0.11 8.85
CA CYS A 194 -11.86 -0.56 7.46
C CYS A 194 -12.44 0.45 6.47
N LEU A 195 -13.60 1.05 6.78
CA LEU A 195 -14.27 1.99 5.88
C LEU A 195 -13.42 3.22 5.59
N LEU A 196 -12.73 3.77 6.59
CA LEU A 196 -11.75 4.85 6.40
C LEU A 196 -10.71 4.47 5.35
N GLY A 197 -10.09 3.30 5.51
CA GLY A 197 -9.06 2.81 4.58
C GLY A 197 -9.61 2.55 3.18
N GLU A 198 -10.79 1.94 3.05
CA GLU A 198 -11.45 1.71 1.77
C GLU A 198 -11.67 3.01 0.99
N ARG A 199 -12.21 4.05 1.63
CA ARG A 199 -12.43 5.37 1.02
C ARG A 199 -11.13 6.02 0.57
N LEU A 200 -10.07 5.94 1.40
CA LEU A 200 -8.74 6.44 1.04
C LEU A 200 -8.12 5.64 -0.11
N GLY A 201 -8.35 4.33 -0.18
CA GLY A 201 -7.92 3.48 -1.29
C GLY A 201 -8.61 3.85 -2.60
N GLU A 202 -9.94 4.08 -2.58
CA GLU A 202 -10.68 4.57 -3.75
C GLU A 202 -10.16 5.96 -4.20
N ALA A 203 -9.96 6.88 -3.24
CA ALA A 203 -9.41 8.20 -3.53
C ALA A 203 -8.00 8.13 -4.15
N TYR A 204 -7.16 7.25 -3.63
CA TYR A 204 -5.82 7.01 -4.16
C TYR A 204 -5.86 6.48 -5.60
N GLN A 205 -6.77 5.54 -5.91
CA GLN A 205 -6.93 5.01 -7.27
C GLN A 205 -7.34 6.12 -8.25
N ILE A 206 -8.32 6.96 -7.91
CA ILE A 206 -8.72 8.09 -8.76
C ILE A 206 -7.57 9.09 -8.95
N ALA A 207 -6.79 9.35 -7.90
CA ALA A 207 -5.63 10.21 -8.02
C ALA A 207 -4.53 9.61 -8.92
N ASP A 208 -4.38 8.28 -8.93
CA ASP A 208 -3.45 7.58 -9.83
C ASP A 208 -3.94 7.67 -11.27
N ASP A 209 -5.25 7.47 -11.51
CA ASP A 209 -5.89 7.61 -12.81
C ASP A 209 -5.76 9.05 -13.37
N ILE A 210 -5.89 10.07 -12.51
CA ILE A 210 -5.68 11.49 -12.89
C ILE A 210 -4.22 11.71 -13.27
N ARG A 211 -3.27 11.22 -12.48
CA ARG A 211 -1.84 11.35 -12.76
C ARG A 211 -1.45 10.67 -14.06
N ASP A 212 -2.00 9.51 -14.35
CA ASP A 212 -1.73 8.76 -15.58
C ASP A 212 -2.13 9.53 -16.85
N VAL A 213 -3.14 10.40 -16.75
CA VAL A 213 -3.63 11.22 -17.88
C VAL A 213 -2.92 12.58 -17.97
N VAL A 214 -2.51 13.18 -16.83
CA VAL A 214 -2.04 14.57 -16.77
C VAL A 214 -0.52 14.70 -16.68
N SER A 215 0.16 13.69 -16.10
CA SER A 215 1.61 13.76 -15.87
C SER A 215 2.41 13.15 -17.03
N SER A 216 3.64 13.63 -17.24
CA SER A 216 4.59 13.07 -18.19
C SER A 216 5.20 11.75 -17.68
N GLU A 217 5.70 10.91 -18.59
CA GLU A 217 6.43 9.67 -18.22
C GLU A 217 7.63 9.94 -17.29
N GLN A 218 8.28 11.07 -17.46
CA GLN A 218 9.42 11.48 -16.62
C GLN A 218 9.01 11.78 -15.19
N GLU A 219 7.80 12.35 -14.98
CA GLU A 219 7.26 12.65 -13.64
C GLU A 219 6.75 11.40 -12.94
N LEU A 220 6.16 10.46 -13.69
CA LEU A 220 5.59 9.22 -13.15
C LEU A 220 6.64 8.13 -12.89
N GLY A 221 7.77 8.17 -13.59
CA GLY A 221 8.80 7.10 -13.54
C GLY A 221 8.31 5.74 -14.07
N LYS A 222 7.19 5.73 -14.81
CA LYS A 222 6.60 4.59 -15.53
C LYS A 222 6.00 5.07 -16.86
N PRO A 223 5.83 4.21 -17.89
CA PRO A 223 5.13 4.57 -19.12
C PRO A 223 3.69 5.01 -18.83
N THR A 224 3.22 6.05 -19.54
CA THR A 224 1.83 6.55 -19.48
C THR A 224 0.92 5.80 -20.46
N GLY A 225 -0.40 5.82 -20.20
CA GLY A 225 -1.41 5.23 -21.10
C GLY A 225 -1.45 3.70 -21.09
N ARG A 226 -0.82 3.04 -20.15
CA ARG A 226 -0.77 1.58 -20.04
C ARG A 226 -2.13 0.99 -19.69
N ASP A 227 -2.91 1.65 -18.85
CA ASP A 227 -4.26 1.22 -18.50
C ASP A 227 -5.17 1.20 -19.72
N GLN A 228 -5.03 2.18 -20.62
CA GLN A 228 -5.74 2.20 -21.90
C GLN A 228 -5.31 1.06 -22.83
N ALA A 229 -4.01 0.78 -22.92
CA ALA A 229 -3.47 -0.31 -23.75
C ALA A 229 -3.90 -1.70 -23.24
N LEU A 230 -4.12 -1.86 -21.95
CA LEU A 230 -4.55 -3.09 -21.28
C LEU A 230 -6.08 -3.17 -21.09
N GLY A 231 -6.83 -2.19 -21.61
CA GLY A 231 -8.29 -2.15 -21.45
C GLY A 231 -8.77 -1.97 -20.01
N ARG A 232 -7.89 -1.50 -19.11
CA ARG A 232 -8.24 -1.26 -17.72
C ARG A 232 -9.13 -0.04 -17.58
N PRO A 233 -10.17 -0.10 -16.76
CA PRO A 233 -11.06 1.03 -16.53
C PRO A 233 -10.32 2.17 -15.81
N ASN A 234 -10.39 3.39 -16.34
CA ASN A 234 -9.83 4.61 -15.78
C ASN A 234 -10.94 5.61 -15.47
N ALA A 235 -10.94 6.19 -14.27
CA ALA A 235 -11.97 7.11 -13.81
C ALA A 235 -12.04 8.38 -14.66
N VAL A 236 -10.90 8.90 -15.13
CA VAL A 236 -10.84 10.11 -15.96
C VAL A 236 -11.46 9.87 -17.33
N HIS A 237 -11.23 8.71 -17.95
CA HIS A 237 -11.83 8.38 -19.24
C HIS A 237 -13.35 8.23 -19.15
N ARG A 238 -13.88 7.82 -17.99
CA ARG A 238 -15.35 7.64 -17.77
C ARG A 238 -16.04 8.92 -17.35
N LEU A 239 -15.42 9.74 -16.51
CA LEU A 239 -16.04 10.87 -15.83
C LEU A 239 -15.57 12.23 -16.36
N GLY A 240 -14.42 12.28 -17.04
CA GLY A 240 -13.69 13.52 -17.32
C GLY A 240 -12.90 14.01 -16.10
N ILE A 241 -11.87 14.83 -16.34
CA ILE A 241 -10.91 15.28 -15.30
C ILE A 241 -11.62 16.03 -14.15
N ALA A 242 -12.50 16.99 -14.46
CA ALA A 242 -13.19 17.79 -13.45
C ALA A 242 -14.05 16.93 -12.51
N SER A 243 -14.81 15.99 -13.07
CA SER A 243 -15.65 15.07 -12.26
C SER A 243 -14.81 14.08 -11.47
N ALA A 244 -13.66 13.63 -12.00
CA ALA A 244 -12.73 12.76 -11.26
C ALA A 244 -12.13 13.48 -10.07
N ILE A 245 -11.76 14.77 -10.21
CA ILE A 245 -11.29 15.61 -9.07
C ILE A 245 -12.41 15.77 -8.04
N GLY A 246 -13.63 16.11 -8.45
CA GLY A 246 -14.77 16.23 -7.52
C GLY A 246 -15.05 14.92 -6.77
N ARG A 247 -14.93 13.76 -7.46
CA ARG A 247 -15.10 12.45 -6.83
C ARG A 247 -13.98 12.15 -5.81
N LEU A 248 -12.72 12.54 -6.12
CA LEU A 248 -11.60 12.41 -5.18
C LEU A 248 -11.86 13.24 -3.91
N GLU A 249 -12.26 14.51 -4.07
CA GLU A 249 -12.58 15.39 -2.93
C GLU A 249 -13.71 14.82 -2.07
N GLU A 250 -14.76 14.30 -2.72
CA GLU A 250 -15.88 13.63 -2.03
C GLU A 250 -15.41 12.40 -1.23
N LEU A 251 -14.57 11.54 -1.81
CA LEU A 251 -14.04 10.35 -1.15
C LEU A 251 -13.16 10.70 0.05
N VAL A 252 -12.36 11.74 -0.04
CA VAL A 252 -11.57 12.25 1.08
C VAL A 252 -12.49 12.73 2.20
N ARG A 253 -13.57 13.47 1.91
CA ARG A 253 -14.56 13.90 2.90
C ARG A 253 -15.24 12.68 3.54
N LEU A 254 -15.70 11.71 2.75
CA LEU A 254 -16.32 10.48 3.25
C LEU A 254 -15.36 9.64 4.09
N ALA A 255 -14.05 9.67 3.78
CA ALA A 255 -13.03 9.02 4.59
C ALA A 255 -12.90 9.70 5.96
N ILE A 256 -12.88 11.02 5.99
CA ILE A 256 -12.82 11.80 7.22
C ILE A 256 -14.07 11.55 8.09
N ASP A 257 -15.24 11.51 7.48
CA ASP A 257 -16.51 11.24 8.19
C ASP A 257 -16.57 9.79 8.74
N ALA A 258 -15.77 8.88 8.21
CA ALA A 258 -15.67 7.49 8.65
C ALA A 258 -14.60 7.26 9.74
N ILE A 259 -13.94 8.30 10.24
CA ILE A 259 -12.98 8.16 11.35
C ILE A 259 -13.76 7.78 12.62
N PRO A 260 -13.48 6.61 13.24
CA PRO A 260 -14.11 6.26 14.50
C PRO A 260 -13.63 7.19 15.63
N ALA A 261 -14.47 7.38 16.66
CA ALA A 261 -14.12 8.16 17.84
C ALA A 261 -12.81 7.65 18.45
N CYS A 262 -11.82 8.52 18.57
CA CYS A 262 -10.52 8.22 19.12
C CYS A 262 -9.86 9.47 19.72
N PRO A 263 -8.85 9.32 20.61
CA PRO A 263 -8.23 10.46 21.28
C PRO A 263 -7.60 11.50 20.36
N GLY A 264 -7.04 11.06 19.21
CA GLY A 264 -6.36 11.92 18.25
C GLY A 264 -7.14 12.12 16.93
N GLU A 265 -8.48 12.15 16.99
CA GLU A 265 -9.33 12.29 15.79
C GLU A 265 -8.99 13.53 14.97
N ASP A 266 -8.85 14.70 15.59
CA ASP A 266 -8.58 15.97 14.89
C ASP A 266 -7.20 15.98 14.22
N ASP A 267 -6.20 15.41 14.88
CA ASP A 267 -4.84 15.26 14.31
C ASP A 267 -4.85 14.32 13.11
N LEU A 268 -5.60 13.23 13.17
CA LEU A 268 -5.76 12.29 12.07
C LEU A 268 -6.49 12.92 10.89
N ARG A 269 -7.57 13.66 11.15
CA ARG A 269 -8.31 14.45 10.15
C ARG A 269 -7.37 15.42 9.41
N THR A 270 -6.59 16.18 10.16
CA THR A 270 -5.61 17.13 9.62
C THR A 270 -4.55 16.42 8.79
N HIS A 271 -4.05 15.28 9.28
CA HIS A 271 -3.08 14.46 8.54
C HIS A 271 -3.63 13.95 7.21
N ILE A 272 -4.87 13.42 7.19
CA ILE A 272 -5.52 12.92 5.97
C ILE A 272 -5.70 14.04 4.96
N LEU A 273 -6.16 15.22 5.38
CA LEU A 273 -6.31 16.39 4.49
C LEU A 273 -4.98 16.81 3.87
N ALA A 274 -3.92 16.86 4.67
CA ALA A 274 -2.58 17.20 4.20
C ALA A 274 -2.02 16.17 3.19
N GLU A 275 -2.26 14.88 3.42
CA GLU A 275 -1.84 13.82 2.47
C GLU A 275 -2.69 13.84 1.19
N ALA A 276 -4.02 14.07 1.31
CA ALA A 276 -4.92 14.17 0.16
C ALA A 276 -4.52 15.34 -0.78
N GLY A 277 -4.13 16.48 -0.22
CA GLY A 277 -3.63 17.62 -1.00
C GLY A 277 -2.36 17.30 -1.82
N ARG A 278 -1.62 16.25 -1.46
CA ARG A 278 -0.43 15.77 -2.18
C ARG A 278 -0.75 14.73 -3.25
N LEU A 279 -1.97 14.20 -3.27
CA LEU A 279 -2.39 13.20 -4.25
C LEU A 279 -2.58 13.80 -5.65
N LEU A 280 -3.01 15.05 -5.74
CA LEU A 280 -3.19 15.73 -7.01
C LEU A 280 -1.85 16.29 -7.55
N PRO A 281 -1.64 16.26 -8.88
CA PRO A 281 -0.56 16.98 -9.54
C PRO A 281 -0.60 18.47 -9.17
N ARG A 282 0.57 19.09 -8.95
CA ARG A 282 0.67 20.52 -8.57
C ARG A 282 -0.09 21.48 -9.49
N GLN A 283 -0.21 21.11 -10.76
CA GLN A 283 -0.92 21.88 -11.79
C GLN A 283 -2.44 21.90 -11.57
N LEU A 284 -3.00 20.92 -10.85
CA LEU A 284 -4.43 20.78 -10.56
C LEU A 284 -4.76 21.07 -9.09
N ALA A 285 -3.75 21.22 -8.24
CA ALA A 285 -3.95 21.58 -6.85
C ALA A 285 -4.45 23.05 -6.79
N ARG A 286 -5.67 23.27 -6.26
CA ARG A 286 -6.15 24.62 -5.98
C ARG A 286 -5.21 25.24 -4.94
N PRO A 287 -4.82 26.53 -5.10
CA PRO A 287 -4.14 27.22 -4.02
C PRO A 287 -5.02 27.17 -2.78
N ALA A 288 -4.43 26.81 -1.63
CA ALA A 288 -5.13 26.85 -0.35
C ALA A 288 -5.66 28.30 -0.16
N ALA A 289 -6.98 28.41 0.01
CA ALA A 289 -7.66 29.67 0.27
C ALA A 289 -7.39 30.12 1.71
#